data_905cf64718201d866648f77b4c0c7afa
#
_entry.id   905cf64718201d866648f77b4c0c7afa
#
_cell.length_a   1.000
_cell.length_b   1.000
_cell.length_c   1.000
_cell.angle_alpha   90.00
_cell.angle_beta   90.00
_cell.angle_gamma   90.00
#
_symmetry.space_group_name_H-M   'P 1'
#
loop_
_entity.id
_entity.type
_entity.pdbx_description
1 polymer ?
#
loop_
_entity_poly.entity_id
_entity_poly.type
_entity_poly.pdbx_seq_one_letter_code
_entity_poly.pdbx_strand_id
1 'polypeptide(L)'
;MKRVALISTDQQTLKDEEHLDTGPLNDALKSSGVDSEIAVWHEPRDWSVYDAAIFRSPWDYAERTEEFMDWLGRAETRVRLINSPDLIRWNLDKRYLRELAEHGVEVVSTTFCENLEQCREALAAHGGGSVVVKPNISLGSQSTGLFAATDPAALELCGRILEVGKVVLVQPAIDAIQDNAEHGLLFFNAHHSHTIQKCAILKHGGGYLGGRYTEDIRPVAPTGDEVELGNRALKAIAAIAEARGWGEDASTPLYARIDVVTPPGSHPLLLEAELFEPATFVDLADGALDRFVAAIHEKLRA
;
A
#
# COMPACT_ATOMS: atom_id res chain seq x y z
N MET A 1 9.98 10.95 28.18
CA MET A 1 10.18 9.96 27.10
C MET A 1 8.86 9.91 26.33
N LYS A 2 8.88 9.99 25.01
CA LYS A 2 7.65 9.87 24.20
C LYS A 2 7.17 8.43 24.24
N ARG A 3 5.85 8.24 24.43
CA ARG A 3 5.22 6.93 24.43
C ARG A 3 4.51 6.71 23.09
N VAL A 4 4.84 5.62 22.38
CA VAL A 4 4.39 5.36 21.01
C VAL A 4 3.79 3.97 20.88
N ALA A 5 2.61 3.87 20.28
CA ALA A 5 2.02 2.61 19.87
C ALA A 5 2.39 2.29 18.42
N LEU A 6 2.85 1.08 18.14
CA LEU A 6 2.95 0.53 16.81
C LEU A 6 1.69 -0.29 16.52
N ILE A 7 0.82 0.26 15.69
CA ILE A 7 -0.51 -0.33 15.39
C ILE A 7 -0.34 -1.56 14.52
N SER A 8 -0.87 -2.68 14.99
CA SER A 8 -0.79 -3.99 14.34
C SER A 8 -2.12 -4.72 14.46
N THR A 9 -2.20 -5.91 13.91
CA THR A 9 -3.24 -6.91 14.19
C THR A 9 -2.70 -8.01 15.10
N ASP A 10 -3.51 -9.03 15.36
CA ASP A 10 -3.15 -10.14 16.23
C ASP A 10 -2.09 -11.07 15.61
N GLN A 11 -1.36 -11.77 16.47
CA GLN A 11 -0.27 -12.68 16.03
C GLN A 11 -0.73 -13.87 15.20
N GLN A 12 -2.01 -14.28 15.33
CA GLN A 12 -2.53 -15.38 14.54
C GLN A 12 -2.67 -14.98 13.06
N THR A 13 -3.05 -13.74 12.80
CA THR A 13 -3.10 -13.17 11.45
C THR A 13 -1.70 -13.03 10.85
N LEU A 14 -0.70 -12.68 11.67
CA LEU A 14 0.68 -12.40 11.22
C LEU A 14 1.61 -13.63 11.23
N LYS A 15 1.14 -14.81 11.63
CA LYS A 15 2.00 -15.98 11.91
C LYS A 15 2.83 -16.46 10.72
N ASP A 16 2.35 -16.23 9.50
CA ASP A 16 2.97 -16.71 8.26
C ASP A 16 3.71 -15.58 7.49
N GLU A 17 3.83 -14.39 8.11
CA GLU A 17 4.47 -13.23 7.48
C GLU A 17 5.99 -13.24 7.69
N GLU A 18 6.74 -13.33 6.58
CA GLU A 18 8.20 -13.48 6.61
C GLU A 18 8.94 -12.16 6.87
N HIS A 19 8.41 -11.02 6.37
CA HIS A 19 9.06 -9.71 6.45
C HIS A 19 8.37 -8.74 7.42
N LEU A 20 8.01 -9.25 8.61
CA LEU A 20 7.35 -8.45 9.64
C LEU A 20 8.36 -7.52 10.34
N ASP A 21 8.32 -6.25 9.98
CA ASP A 21 9.23 -5.23 10.51
C ASP A 21 8.82 -4.65 11.88
N THR A 22 7.59 -4.88 12.33
CA THR A 22 7.02 -4.26 13.55
C THR A 22 7.79 -4.62 14.81
N GLY A 23 8.22 -5.87 14.97
CA GLY A 23 9.04 -6.32 16.11
C GLY A 23 10.41 -5.65 16.15
N PRO A 24 11.24 -5.81 15.10
CA PRO A 24 12.54 -5.14 14.99
C PRO A 24 12.48 -3.62 15.18
N LEU A 25 11.45 -2.97 14.62
CA LEU A 25 11.23 -1.53 14.78
C LEU A 25 10.94 -1.16 16.24
N ASN A 26 10.08 -1.94 16.93
CA ASN A 26 9.77 -1.73 18.35
C ASN A 26 11.03 -1.82 19.22
N ASP A 27 11.89 -2.79 18.98
CA ASP A 27 13.13 -2.98 19.74
C ASP A 27 14.14 -1.85 19.47
N ALA A 28 14.26 -1.41 18.21
CA ALA A 28 15.11 -0.30 17.82
C ALA A 28 14.63 1.03 18.42
N LEU A 29 13.33 1.30 18.45
CA LEU A 29 12.74 2.48 19.09
C LEU A 29 13.03 2.50 20.60
N LYS A 30 12.83 1.40 21.30
CA LYS A 30 13.20 1.28 22.72
C LYS A 30 14.68 1.56 22.97
N SER A 31 15.53 0.97 22.12
CA SER A 31 16.98 1.17 22.20
C SER A 31 17.40 2.63 21.95
N SER A 32 16.61 3.38 21.18
CA SER A 32 16.84 4.80 20.86
C SER A 32 16.16 5.76 21.84
N GLY A 33 15.54 5.26 22.92
CA GLY A 33 14.94 6.07 23.98
C GLY A 33 13.48 6.46 23.75
N VAL A 34 12.73 5.75 22.92
CA VAL A 34 11.27 5.86 22.79
C VAL A 34 10.61 4.74 23.60
N ASP A 35 9.61 5.06 24.42
CA ASP A 35 8.76 4.07 25.10
C ASP A 35 7.74 3.55 24.10
N SER A 36 8.09 2.48 23.34
CA SER A 36 7.24 1.94 22.31
C SER A 36 6.67 0.58 22.67
N GLU A 37 5.46 0.29 22.20
CA GLU A 37 4.83 -1.03 22.28
C GLU A 37 4.01 -1.35 21.03
N ILE A 38 3.87 -2.65 20.72
CA ILE A 38 2.99 -3.14 19.66
C ILE A 38 1.57 -3.20 20.22
N ALA A 39 0.62 -2.60 19.50
CA ALA A 39 -0.76 -2.47 19.94
C ALA A 39 -1.71 -3.01 18.86
N VAL A 40 -2.49 -4.02 19.21
CA VAL A 40 -3.54 -4.56 18.33
C VAL A 40 -4.68 -3.54 18.26
N TRP A 41 -5.05 -3.12 17.03
CA TRP A 41 -5.98 -2.01 16.82
C TRP A 41 -7.41 -2.30 17.31
N HIS A 42 -7.87 -3.53 17.22
CA HIS A 42 -9.23 -3.94 17.60
C HIS A 42 -9.37 -4.40 19.05
N GLU A 43 -8.27 -4.50 19.80
CA GLU A 43 -8.33 -4.81 21.23
C GLU A 43 -8.71 -3.59 22.06
N PRO A 44 -9.48 -3.79 23.18
CA PRO A 44 -9.79 -2.71 24.11
C PRO A 44 -8.52 -2.05 24.68
N ARG A 45 -8.34 -0.75 24.40
CA ARG A 45 -7.17 0.00 24.84
C ARG A 45 -7.50 1.47 25.06
N ASP A 46 -6.87 2.09 26.04
CA ASP A 46 -6.86 3.54 26.19
C ASP A 46 -5.77 4.16 25.33
N TRP A 47 -6.15 4.67 24.16
CA TRP A 47 -5.24 5.31 23.22
C TRP A 47 -4.72 6.65 23.70
N SER A 48 -5.34 7.30 24.70
CA SER A 48 -4.93 8.60 25.21
C SER A 48 -3.63 8.58 26.02
N VAL A 49 -3.13 7.38 26.35
CA VAL A 49 -1.86 7.23 27.06
C VAL A 49 -0.62 7.37 26.16
N TYR A 50 -0.80 7.40 24.83
CA TYR A 50 0.29 7.55 23.87
C TYR A 50 0.41 8.97 23.36
N ASP A 51 1.65 9.43 23.14
CA ASP A 51 1.94 10.69 22.45
C ASP A 51 1.66 10.57 20.94
N ALA A 52 1.87 9.37 20.36
CA ALA A 52 1.58 9.07 18.96
C ALA A 52 1.33 7.57 18.77
N ALA A 53 0.61 7.24 17.69
CA ALA A 53 0.46 5.86 17.24
C ALA A 53 0.77 5.78 15.73
N ILE A 54 1.57 4.79 15.34
CA ILE A 54 2.13 4.61 13.99
C ILE A 54 1.58 3.31 13.43
N PHE A 55 0.97 3.37 12.26
CA PHE A 55 0.46 2.17 11.58
C PHE A 55 1.63 1.33 11.08
N ARG A 56 1.57 0.01 11.32
CA ARG A 56 2.56 -0.91 10.80
C ARG A 56 1.91 -2.09 10.06
N SER A 57 1.20 -2.95 10.76
CA SER A 57 0.67 -4.20 10.21
C SER A 57 -0.77 -4.48 10.67
N PRO A 58 -1.73 -3.53 10.47
CA PRO A 58 -3.15 -3.78 10.80
C PRO A 58 -3.85 -4.60 9.71
N TRP A 59 -3.21 -5.61 9.14
CA TRP A 59 -3.53 -6.22 7.84
C TRP A 59 -4.85 -6.98 7.76
N ASP A 60 -5.53 -7.20 8.87
CA ASP A 60 -6.91 -7.72 8.92
C ASP A 60 -7.98 -6.66 8.56
N TYR A 61 -7.59 -5.37 8.41
CA TYR A 61 -8.53 -4.28 8.11
C TYR A 61 -9.30 -4.49 6.79
N ALA A 62 -8.69 -5.15 5.82
CA ALA A 62 -9.30 -5.36 4.50
C ALA A 62 -10.54 -6.28 4.56
N GLU A 63 -10.61 -7.16 5.56
CA GLU A 63 -11.75 -8.04 5.86
C GLU A 63 -12.72 -7.39 6.86
N ARG A 64 -12.27 -6.37 7.60
CA ARG A 64 -12.98 -5.69 8.69
C ARG A 64 -13.05 -4.17 8.47
N THR A 65 -13.22 -3.74 7.22
CA THR A 65 -13.06 -2.33 6.81
C THR A 65 -13.96 -1.38 7.59
N GLU A 66 -15.24 -1.71 7.81
CA GLU A 66 -16.15 -0.86 8.58
C GLU A 66 -15.70 -0.71 10.03
N GLU A 67 -15.32 -1.81 10.66
CA GLU A 67 -14.83 -1.81 12.05
C GLU A 67 -13.53 -1.01 12.19
N PHE A 68 -12.60 -1.16 11.22
CA PHE A 68 -11.37 -0.39 11.17
C PHE A 68 -11.64 1.11 11.02
N MET A 69 -12.57 1.50 10.15
CA MET A 69 -12.95 2.91 9.94
C MET A 69 -13.59 3.51 11.19
N ASP A 70 -14.46 2.76 11.88
CA ASP A 70 -15.07 3.16 13.15
C ASP A 70 -14.00 3.31 14.25
N TRP A 71 -13.04 2.38 14.32
CA TRP A 71 -11.91 2.47 15.24
C TRP A 71 -11.05 3.69 14.93
N LEU A 72 -10.69 3.90 13.65
CA LEU A 72 -9.89 5.04 13.19
C LEU A 72 -10.53 6.38 13.64
N GLY A 73 -11.84 6.54 13.44
CA GLY A 73 -12.59 7.73 13.87
C GLY A 73 -12.61 7.94 15.39
N ARG A 74 -12.55 6.87 16.18
CA ARG A 74 -12.42 6.99 17.66
C ARG A 74 -10.97 7.27 18.07
N ALA A 75 -10.00 6.62 17.44
CA ALA A 75 -8.59 6.73 17.81
C ALA A 75 -8.03 8.13 17.53
N GLU A 76 -8.38 8.74 16.38
CA GLU A 76 -7.92 10.08 16.01
C GLU A 76 -8.30 11.19 17.00
N THR A 77 -9.37 10.99 17.77
CA THR A 77 -9.77 11.93 18.82
C THR A 77 -8.99 11.74 20.13
N ARG A 78 -8.16 10.71 20.23
CA ARG A 78 -7.48 10.28 21.47
C ARG A 78 -5.96 10.33 21.37
N VAL A 79 -5.38 10.12 20.19
CA VAL A 79 -3.94 10.04 19.96
C VAL A 79 -3.60 10.61 18.59
N ARG A 80 -2.42 11.21 18.46
CA ARG A 80 -1.87 11.60 17.15
C ARG A 80 -1.55 10.34 16.34
N LEU A 81 -2.25 10.15 15.22
CA LEU A 81 -2.03 9.03 14.29
C LEU A 81 -1.06 9.43 13.19
N ILE A 82 -0.05 8.61 12.92
CA ILE A 82 0.97 8.80 11.89
C ILE A 82 1.01 7.53 10.99
N ASN A 83 0.77 7.56 9.69
CA ASN A 83 0.38 8.72 8.89
C ASN A 83 -1.03 9.21 9.26
N SER A 84 -1.45 10.36 8.72
CA SER A 84 -2.69 10.99 9.18
C SER A 84 -3.96 10.18 8.82
N PRO A 85 -5.03 10.27 9.63
CA PRO A 85 -6.29 9.58 9.36
C PRO A 85 -6.91 9.93 8.00
N ASP A 86 -6.81 11.18 7.58
CA ASP A 86 -7.35 11.63 6.30
C ASP A 86 -6.60 11.01 5.11
N LEU A 87 -5.27 10.90 5.23
CA LEU A 87 -4.43 10.21 4.25
C LEU A 87 -4.79 8.73 4.16
N ILE A 88 -5.03 8.08 5.30
CA ILE A 88 -5.44 6.66 5.37
C ILE A 88 -6.79 6.45 4.69
N ARG A 89 -7.81 7.26 5.03
CA ARG A 89 -9.14 7.18 4.40
C ARG A 89 -9.07 7.32 2.89
N TRP A 90 -8.25 8.21 2.41
CA TRP A 90 -8.06 8.42 0.97
C TRP A 90 -7.30 7.25 0.32
N ASN A 91 -6.24 6.76 0.96
CA ASN A 91 -5.36 5.73 0.40
C ASN A 91 -5.96 4.32 0.45
N LEU A 92 -6.90 4.04 1.37
CA LEU A 92 -7.65 2.78 1.44
C LEU A 92 -8.32 2.40 0.12
N ASP A 93 -8.81 3.37 -0.62
CA ASP A 93 -9.52 3.17 -1.88
C ASP A 93 -8.61 3.51 -3.08
N LYS A 94 -8.24 2.52 -3.85
CA LYS A 94 -7.35 2.66 -5.03
C LYS A 94 -7.85 3.64 -6.11
N ARG A 95 -9.06 4.22 -5.96
CA ARG A 95 -9.50 5.35 -6.79
C ARG A 95 -8.62 6.58 -6.65
N TYR A 96 -7.76 6.67 -5.61
CA TYR A 96 -6.73 7.70 -5.49
C TYR A 96 -5.78 7.75 -6.70
N LEU A 97 -5.61 6.64 -7.42
CA LEU A 97 -4.79 6.60 -8.65
C LEU A 97 -5.29 7.59 -9.72
N ARG A 98 -6.60 7.81 -9.80
CA ARG A 98 -7.17 8.81 -10.72
C ARG A 98 -6.72 10.23 -10.34
N GLU A 99 -6.77 10.56 -9.06
CA GLU A 99 -6.34 11.87 -8.57
C GLU A 99 -4.84 12.09 -8.77
N LEU A 100 -4.02 11.06 -8.55
CA LEU A 100 -2.58 11.14 -8.84
C LEU A 100 -2.31 11.39 -10.33
N ALA A 101 -3.07 10.73 -11.23
CA ALA A 101 -2.97 10.99 -12.66
C ALA A 101 -3.37 12.42 -13.02
N GLU A 102 -4.43 12.95 -12.42
CA GLU A 102 -4.85 14.36 -12.59
C GLU A 102 -3.79 15.37 -12.11
N HIS A 103 -2.92 14.95 -11.17
CA HIS A 103 -1.76 15.74 -10.71
C HIS A 103 -0.46 15.43 -11.49
N GLY A 104 -0.55 14.76 -12.65
CA GLY A 104 0.57 14.55 -13.55
C GLY A 104 1.48 13.38 -13.20
N VAL A 105 1.04 12.46 -12.36
CA VAL A 105 1.75 11.20 -12.11
C VAL A 105 1.39 10.20 -13.20
N GLU A 106 2.39 9.61 -13.85
CA GLU A 106 2.16 8.52 -14.82
C GLU A 106 1.76 7.24 -14.08
N VAL A 107 0.46 6.91 -14.14
CA VAL A 107 -0.11 5.72 -13.52
C VAL A 107 -0.41 4.65 -14.56
N VAL A 108 -0.43 3.38 -14.15
CA VAL A 108 -0.96 2.29 -14.99
C VAL A 108 -2.42 2.59 -15.33
N SER A 109 -2.76 2.56 -16.63
CA SER A 109 -4.12 2.83 -17.10
C SER A 109 -5.13 1.95 -16.35
N THR A 110 -6.12 2.59 -15.71
CA THR A 110 -7.06 1.89 -14.83
C THR A 110 -8.49 2.31 -15.16
N THR A 111 -9.33 1.32 -15.48
CA THR A 111 -10.77 1.53 -15.61
C THR A 111 -11.45 1.08 -14.33
N PHE A 112 -12.22 1.98 -13.71
CA PHE A 112 -13.00 1.73 -12.50
C PHE A 112 -14.45 1.41 -12.90
N CYS A 113 -14.97 0.25 -12.45
CA CYS A 113 -16.27 -0.25 -12.83
C CYS A 113 -17.15 -0.46 -11.60
N GLU A 114 -18.31 0.17 -11.58
CA GLU A 114 -19.29 0.13 -10.48
C GLU A 114 -20.44 -0.87 -10.76
N ASN A 115 -20.49 -1.43 -11.96
CA ASN A 115 -21.48 -2.42 -12.36
C ASN A 115 -20.92 -3.36 -13.45
N LEU A 116 -21.61 -4.49 -13.68
CA LEU A 116 -21.18 -5.50 -14.65
C LEU A 116 -21.14 -5.00 -16.11
N GLU A 117 -21.94 -4.02 -16.48
CA GLU A 117 -21.93 -3.48 -17.84
C GLU A 117 -20.63 -2.73 -18.10
N GLN A 118 -20.22 -1.87 -17.15
CA GLN A 118 -18.92 -1.19 -17.22
C GLN A 118 -17.76 -2.19 -17.23
N CYS A 119 -17.85 -3.30 -16.48
CA CYS A 119 -16.84 -4.35 -16.53
C CYS A 119 -16.75 -5.00 -17.93
N ARG A 120 -17.88 -5.29 -18.58
CA ARG A 120 -17.89 -5.83 -19.94
C ARG A 120 -17.26 -4.87 -20.95
N GLU A 121 -17.62 -3.59 -20.86
CA GLU A 121 -17.03 -2.54 -21.72
C GLU A 121 -15.52 -2.41 -21.50
N ALA A 122 -15.08 -2.38 -20.23
CA ALA A 122 -13.68 -2.31 -19.88
C ALA A 122 -12.88 -3.51 -20.40
N LEU A 123 -13.39 -4.74 -20.21
CA LEU A 123 -12.75 -5.94 -20.73
C LEU A 123 -12.71 -5.94 -22.26
N ALA A 124 -13.82 -5.55 -22.92
CA ALA A 124 -13.90 -5.49 -24.39
C ALA A 124 -12.90 -4.48 -24.98
N ALA A 125 -12.63 -3.37 -24.28
CA ALA A 125 -11.67 -2.37 -24.72
C ALA A 125 -10.22 -2.90 -24.81
N HIS A 126 -9.89 -3.97 -24.08
CA HIS A 126 -8.58 -4.62 -24.14
C HIS A 126 -8.48 -5.69 -25.23
N GLY A 127 -9.56 -5.98 -25.95
CA GLY A 127 -9.59 -6.94 -27.07
C GLY A 127 -9.14 -8.34 -26.63
N GLY A 128 -8.09 -8.86 -27.25
CA GLY A 128 -7.49 -10.16 -26.87
C GLY A 128 -6.31 -10.06 -25.90
N GLY A 129 -5.99 -8.88 -25.37
CA GLY A 129 -4.89 -8.67 -24.43
C GLY A 129 -5.15 -9.27 -23.05
N SER A 130 -4.10 -9.33 -22.24
CA SER A 130 -4.23 -9.74 -20.84
C SER A 130 -4.57 -8.56 -19.95
N VAL A 131 -5.39 -8.82 -18.92
CA VAL A 131 -5.84 -7.83 -17.94
C VAL A 131 -5.67 -8.34 -16.52
N VAL A 132 -5.45 -7.42 -15.60
CA VAL A 132 -5.57 -7.65 -14.15
C VAL A 132 -6.92 -7.09 -13.71
N VAL A 133 -7.70 -7.92 -13.02
CA VAL A 133 -8.96 -7.55 -12.37
C VAL A 133 -8.75 -7.58 -10.86
N LYS A 134 -9.05 -6.48 -10.16
CA LYS A 134 -8.89 -6.39 -8.70
C LYS A 134 -9.93 -5.45 -8.08
N PRO A 135 -10.24 -5.57 -6.76
CA PRO A 135 -11.11 -4.62 -6.09
C PRO A 135 -10.37 -3.33 -5.73
N ASN A 136 -11.14 -2.25 -5.51
CA ASN A 136 -10.62 -0.96 -5.06
C ASN A 136 -10.03 -0.99 -3.64
N ILE A 137 -10.55 -1.85 -2.77
CA ILE A 137 -10.06 -2.05 -1.39
C ILE A 137 -9.65 -3.51 -1.24
N SER A 138 -8.35 -3.77 -1.10
CA SER A 138 -7.79 -5.12 -0.92
C SER A 138 -6.37 -5.04 -0.41
N LEU A 139 -5.91 -6.13 0.22
CA LEU A 139 -4.55 -6.36 0.67
C LEU A 139 -4.06 -7.72 0.14
N GLY A 140 -2.74 -7.87 -0.09
CA GLY A 140 -2.12 -9.14 -0.43
C GLY A 140 -2.70 -9.81 -1.68
N SER A 141 -3.05 -9.02 -2.71
CA SER A 141 -3.67 -9.51 -3.96
C SER A 141 -4.96 -10.33 -3.76
N GLN A 142 -5.66 -10.17 -2.65
CA GLN A 142 -6.95 -10.81 -2.42
C GLN A 142 -7.97 -10.39 -3.49
N SER A 143 -8.72 -11.37 -4.01
CA SER A 143 -9.69 -11.15 -5.09
C SER A 143 -9.08 -10.48 -6.33
N THR A 144 -7.78 -10.69 -6.57
CA THR A 144 -7.06 -10.21 -7.77
C THR A 144 -6.82 -11.38 -8.72
N GLY A 145 -6.94 -11.15 -10.02
CA GLY A 145 -6.70 -12.18 -11.01
C GLY A 145 -6.16 -11.63 -12.32
N LEU A 146 -5.31 -12.42 -12.97
CA LEU A 146 -4.76 -12.19 -14.30
C LEU A 146 -5.48 -13.07 -15.32
N PHE A 147 -6.05 -12.47 -16.35
CA PHE A 147 -6.88 -13.16 -17.35
C PHE A 147 -6.58 -12.66 -18.76
N ALA A 148 -6.89 -13.47 -19.78
CA ALA A 148 -7.20 -12.89 -21.07
C ALA A 148 -8.50 -12.06 -20.95
N ALA A 149 -8.56 -10.88 -21.58
CA ALA A 149 -9.75 -10.01 -21.48
C ALA A 149 -11.04 -10.69 -21.99
N THR A 150 -10.90 -11.71 -22.82
CA THR A 150 -12.02 -12.53 -23.35
C THR A 150 -12.36 -13.74 -22.48
N ASP A 151 -11.60 -14.01 -21.41
CA ASP A 151 -11.87 -15.14 -20.52
C ASP A 151 -13.12 -14.85 -19.67
N PRO A 152 -14.16 -15.72 -19.70
CA PRO A 152 -15.34 -15.56 -18.87
C PRO A 152 -15.04 -15.44 -17.36
N ALA A 153 -13.97 -16.06 -16.89
CA ALA A 153 -13.55 -16.00 -15.49
C ALA A 153 -13.18 -14.58 -15.03
N ALA A 154 -12.74 -13.70 -15.95
CA ALA A 154 -12.52 -12.28 -15.65
C ALA A 154 -13.83 -11.58 -15.26
N LEU A 155 -14.89 -11.78 -16.01
CA LEU A 155 -16.21 -11.20 -15.73
C LEU A 155 -16.86 -11.82 -14.48
N GLU A 156 -16.63 -13.12 -14.23
CA GLU A 156 -17.09 -13.77 -13.00
C GLU A 156 -16.41 -13.18 -11.77
N LEU A 157 -15.09 -12.89 -11.85
CA LEU A 157 -14.39 -12.19 -10.76
C LEU A 157 -14.96 -10.79 -10.55
N CYS A 158 -15.22 -10.03 -11.63
CA CYS A 158 -15.89 -8.74 -11.52
C CYS A 158 -17.22 -8.84 -10.74
N GLY A 159 -18.04 -9.85 -11.09
CA GLY A 159 -19.30 -10.11 -10.40
C GLY A 159 -19.13 -10.32 -8.89
N ARG A 160 -18.20 -11.19 -8.49
CA ARG A 160 -17.91 -11.45 -7.08
C ARG A 160 -17.42 -10.21 -6.30
N ILE A 161 -16.62 -9.35 -6.95
CA ILE A 161 -16.16 -8.09 -6.34
C ILE A 161 -17.34 -7.13 -6.13
N LEU A 162 -18.22 -7.01 -7.13
CA LEU A 162 -19.40 -6.13 -7.06
C LEU A 162 -20.43 -6.62 -6.03
N GLU A 163 -20.61 -7.95 -5.89
CA GLU A 163 -21.55 -8.56 -4.91
C GLU A 163 -21.20 -8.20 -3.45
N VAL A 164 -19.94 -7.95 -3.15
CA VAL A 164 -19.51 -7.48 -1.83
C VAL A 164 -19.43 -5.96 -1.71
N GLY A 165 -20.04 -5.23 -2.65
CA GLY A 165 -20.16 -3.77 -2.62
C GLY A 165 -18.87 -3.00 -2.97
N LYS A 166 -17.86 -3.67 -3.54
CA LYS A 166 -16.60 -3.05 -3.94
C LYS A 166 -16.63 -2.61 -5.41
N VAL A 167 -15.81 -1.63 -5.77
CA VAL A 167 -15.56 -1.20 -7.14
C VAL A 167 -14.50 -2.09 -7.78
N VAL A 168 -14.69 -2.46 -9.03
CA VAL A 168 -13.73 -3.26 -9.80
C VAL A 168 -12.74 -2.35 -10.52
N LEU A 169 -11.46 -2.69 -10.45
CA LEU A 169 -10.40 -2.14 -11.29
C LEU A 169 -10.07 -3.13 -12.40
N VAL A 170 -10.06 -2.65 -13.64
CA VAL A 170 -9.53 -3.37 -14.80
C VAL A 170 -8.31 -2.62 -15.30
N GLN A 171 -7.17 -3.28 -15.33
CA GLN A 171 -5.88 -2.75 -15.78
C GLN A 171 -5.29 -3.64 -16.87
N PRO A 172 -4.57 -3.10 -17.88
CA PRO A 172 -3.78 -3.95 -18.76
C PRO A 172 -2.75 -4.72 -17.93
N ALA A 173 -2.57 -5.99 -18.22
CA ALA A 173 -1.44 -6.73 -17.71
C ALA A 173 -0.16 -6.21 -18.38
N ILE A 174 0.85 -5.91 -17.58
CA ILE A 174 2.13 -5.45 -18.08
C ILE A 174 3.08 -6.63 -18.10
N ASP A 175 3.52 -7.03 -19.30
CA ASP A 175 4.34 -8.22 -19.52
C ASP A 175 5.65 -8.19 -18.70
N ALA A 176 6.17 -6.99 -18.45
CA ALA A 176 7.34 -6.79 -17.61
C ALA A 176 7.20 -7.36 -16.18
N ILE A 177 5.99 -7.41 -15.61
CA ILE A 177 5.74 -7.98 -14.27
C ILE A 177 6.02 -9.49 -14.25
N GLN A 178 5.80 -10.19 -15.38
CA GLN A 178 6.10 -11.62 -15.48
C GLN A 178 7.62 -11.90 -15.52
N ASP A 179 8.41 -10.93 -15.97
CA ASP A 179 9.87 -11.02 -16.16
C ASP A 179 10.69 -10.35 -15.05
N ASN A 180 10.12 -10.02 -13.89
CA ASN A 180 10.74 -9.41 -12.71
C ASN A 180 10.65 -7.89 -12.56
N ALA A 181 9.54 -7.25 -12.80
CA ALA A 181 9.58 -5.82 -12.96
C ALA A 181 8.64 -4.98 -12.10
N GLU A 182 8.11 -5.47 -11.00
CA GLU A 182 7.50 -4.59 -9.98
C GLU A 182 8.56 -4.21 -8.95
N HIS A 183 8.86 -2.91 -8.85
CA HIS A 183 9.75 -2.36 -7.83
C HIS A 183 8.95 -1.57 -6.79
N GLY A 184 9.16 -1.89 -5.51
CA GLY A 184 8.64 -1.13 -4.38
C GLY A 184 9.70 -0.17 -3.86
N LEU A 185 9.49 1.12 -4.04
CA LEU A 185 10.40 2.16 -3.56
C LEU A 185 9.95 2.62 -2.18
N LEU A 186 10.77 2.43 -1.17
CA LEU A 186 10.50 2.83 0.21
C LEU A 186 11.04 4.24 0.48
N PHE A 187 10.16 5.09 0.99
CA PHE A 187 10.48 6.46 1.39
C PHE A 187 10.19 6.65 2.88
N PHE A 188 11.07 7.37 3.57
CA PHE A 188 10.85 7.83 4.94
C PHE A 188 10.94 9.36 4.97
N ASN A 189 9.92 10.05 5.49
CA ASN A 189 9.79 11.52 5.45
C ASN A 189 10.09 12.09 4.05
N ALA A 190 9.51 11.47 3.01
CA ALA A 190 9.73 11.81 1.59
C ALA A 190 11.16 11.62 1.05
N HIS A 191 12.08 10.98 1.80
CA HIS A 191 13.41 10.64 1.34
C HIS A 191 13.47 9.17 0.94
N HIS A 192 13.92 8.87 -0.29
CA HIS A 192 14.12 7.50 -0.73
C HIS A 192 15.14 6.78 0.17
N SER A 193 14.74 5.62 0.68
CA SER A 193 15.56 4.79 1.57
C SER A 193 16.18 3.61 0.85
N HIS A 194 15.36 2.79 0.22
CA HIS A 194 15.76 1.58 -0.47
C HIS A 194 14.65 1.13 -1.42
N THR A 195 14.96 0.14 -2.25
CA THR A 195 14.02 -0.43 -3.21
C THR A 195 14.07 -1.94 -3.16
N ILE A 196 12.91 -2.55 -3.25
CA ILE A 196 12.76 -4.00 -3.38
C ILE A 196 12.14 -4.33 -4.74
N GLN A 197 12.44 -5.52 -5.22
CA GLN A 197 11.80 -6.14 -6.37
C GLN A 197 10.83 -7.20 -5.87
N LYS A 198 9.61 -7.17 -6.40
CA LYS A 198 8.60 -8.19 -6.17
C LYS A 198 8.47 -9.06 -7.42
N CYS A 199 8.59 -10.38 -7.25
CA CYS A 199 8.35 -11.31 -8.34
C CYS A 199 6.86 -11.48 -8.62
N ALA A 200 6.51 -11.84 -9.87
CA ALA A 200 5.14 -12.08 -10.26
C ALA A 200 4.52 -13.22 -9.46
N ILE A 201 3.33 -12.98 -8.93
CA ILE A 201 2.58 -13.96 -8.12
C ILE A 201 1.30 -14.44 -8.79
N LEU A 202 0.76 -13.69 -9.76
CA LEU A 202 -0.51 -14.01 -10.42
C LEU A 202 -0.32 -15.04 -11.54
N LYS A 203 -1.26 -15.97 -11.62
CA LYS A 203 -1.34 -16.98 -12.67
C LYS A 203 -2.43 -16.60 -13.68
N HIS A 204 -2.17 -16.81 -14.97
CA HIS A 204 -3.21 -16.69 -16.02
C HIS A 204 -4.38 -17.64 -15.74
N GLY A 205 -5.60 -17.12 -15.86
CA GLY A 205 -6.84 -17.83 -15.54
C GLY A 205 -7.24 -17.68 -14.06
N GLY A 206 -6.56 -16.78 -13.33
CA GLY A 206 -6.82 -16.49 -11.92
C GLY A 206 -6.02 -17.35 -10.94
N GLY A 207 -5.94 -16.86 -9.70
CA GLY A 207 -5.16 -17.49 -8.64
C GLY A 207 -3.66 -17.18 -8.71
N TYR A 208 -2.89 -17.86 -7.85
CA TYR A 208 -1.46 -17.61 -7.66
C TYR A 208 -0.58 -18.64 -8.37
N LEU A 209 0.62 -18.25 -8.76
CA LEU A 209 1.69 -19.15 -9.18
C LEU A 209 2.00 -20.11 -8.01
N GLY A 210 2.11 -21.40 -8.29
CA GLY A 210 2.30 -22.41 -7.24
C GLY A 210 1.06 -22.70 -6.38
N GLY A 211 -0.10 -22.08 -6.69
CA GLY A 211 -1.38 -22.37 -6.02
C GLY A 211 -1.59 -21.73 -4.66
N ARG A 212 -0.65 -20.90 -4.20
CA ARG A 212 -0.73 -20.12 -2.95
C ARG A 212 -0.03 -18.79 -3.09
N TYR A 213 -0.43 -17.82 -2.26
CA TYR A 213 0.26 -16.55 -2.13
C TYR A 213 1.66 -16.79 -1.54
N THR A 214 2.68 -16.39 -2.26
CA THR A 214 4.07 -16.40 -1.81
C THR A 214 4.79 -15.29 -2.54
N GLU A 215 5.36 -14.36 -1.80
CA GLU A 215 6.16 -13.28 -2.35
C GLU A 215 7.64 -13.66 -2.34
N ASP A 216 8.31 -13.58 -3.49
CA ASP A 216 9.78 -13.61 -3.59
C ASP A 216 10.25 -12.16 -3.71
N ILE A 217 10.74 -11.62 -2.60
CA ILE A 217 11.16 -10.23 -2.46
C ILE A 217 12.68 -10.16 -2.42
N ARG A 218 13.26 -9.24 -3.20
CA ARG A 218 14.73 -9.08 -3.27
C ARG A 218 15.11 -7.61 -3.24
N PRO A 219 16.23 -7.24 -2.60
CA PRO A 219 16.76 -5.89 -2.72
C PRO A 219 17.24 -5.63 -4.15
N VAL A 220 16.97 -4.42 -4.66
CA VAL A 220 17.40 -3.98 -5.98
C VAL A 220 17.79 -2.50 -5.96
N ALA A 221 18.68 -2.10 -6.87
CA ALA A 221 18.96 -0.69 -7.09
C ALA A 221 17.91 -0.12 -8.07
N PRO A 222 17.17 0.96 -7.70
CA PRO A 222 16.24 1.59 -8.60
C PRO A 222 16.96 2.34 -9.71
N THR A 223 16.29 2.58 -10.83
CA THR A 223 16.72 3.55 -11.83
C THR A 223 16.44 4.98 -11.34
N GLY A 224 17.12 5.97 -11.96
CA GLY A 224 16.85 7.39 -11.69
C GLY A 224 15.41 7.79 -12.00
N ASP A 225 14.85 7.25 -13.08
CA ASP A 225 13.47 7.55 -13.51
C ASP A 225 12.43 6.99 -12.54
N GLU A 226 12.66 5.81 -11.94
CA GLU A 226 11.78 5.25 -10.92
C GLU A 226 11.78 6.11 -9.65
N VAL A 227 12.96 6.55 -9.19
CA VAL A 227 13.04 7.45 -8.03
C VAL A 227 12.38 8.79 -8.32
N GLU A 228 12.52 9.31 -9.53
CA GLU A 228 11.87 10.56 -9.94
C GLU A 228 10.34 10.41 -9.98
N LEU A 229 9.82 9.29 -10.50
CA LEU A 229 8.38 8.99 -10.46
C LEU A 229 7.87 8.91 -9.02
N GLY A 230 8.60 8.22 -8.13
CA GLY A 230 8.27 8.16 -6.70
C GLY A 230 8.21 9.54 -6.05
N ASN A 231 9.20 10.39 -6.33
CA ASN A 231 9.21 11.77 -5.85
C ASN A 231 8.05 12.61 -6.41
N ARG A 232 7.66 12.41 -7.69
CA ARG A 232 6.48 13.07 -8.28
C ARG A 232 5.20 12.60 -7.61
N ALA A 233 5.06 11.31 -7.34
CA ALA A 233 3.92 10.76 -6.62
C ALA A 233 3.78 11.38 -5.22
N LEU A 234 4.87 11.46 -4.45
CA LEU A 234 4.85 12.10 -3.13
C LEU A 234 4.53 13.60 -3.19
N LYS A 235 5.03 14.32 -4.19
CA LYS A 235 4.67 15.74 -4.41
C LYS A 235 3.18 15.91 -4.75
N ALA A 236 2.61 15.02 -5.55
CA ALA A 236 1.18 15.02 -5.85
C ALA A 236 0.34 14.74 -4.60
N ILE A 237 0.74 13.75 -3.79
CA ILE A 237 0.11 13.45 -2.50
C ILE A 237 0.15 14.68 -1.58
N ALA A 238 1.30 15.33 -1.47
CA ALA A 238 1.45 16.55 -0.68
C ALA A 238 0.51 17.66 -1.16
N ALA A 239 0.44 17.90 -2.46
CA ALA A 239 -0.44 18.93 -3.05
C ALA A 239 -1.93 18.62 -2.79
N ILE A 240 -2.34 17.36 -2.90
CA ILE A 240 -3.71 16.91 -2.57
C ILE A 240 -4.01 17.14 -1.08
N ALA A 241 -3.09 16.76 -0.20
CA ALA A 241 -3.23 16.91 1.25
C ALA A 241 -3.31 18.40 1.66
N GLU A 242 -2.46 19.24 1.09
CA GLU A 242 -2.47 20.71 1.32
C GLU A 242 -3.77 21.35 0.83
N ALA A 243 -4.21 21.01 -0.38
CA ALA A 243 -5.46 21.54 -0.94
C ALA A 243 -6.70 21.16 -0.09
N ARG A 244 -6.64 20.05 0.64
CA ARG A 244 -7.69 19.55 1.52
C ARG A 244 -7.52 19.92 2.99
N GLY A 245 -6.38 20.54 3.36
CA GLY A 245 -6.10 20.94 4.73
C GLY A 245 -5.86 19.79 5.70
N TRP A 246 -5.31 18.66 5.25
CA TRP A 246 -5.09 17.45 6.06
C TRP A 246 -3.91 17.52 7.02
N GLY A 247 -3.12 18.61 6.97
CA GLY A 247 -1.98 18.85 7.83
C GLY A 247 -0.69 18.15 7.39
N GLU A 248 0.37 18.38 8.15
CA GLU A 248 1.74 18.01 7.80
C GLU A 248 1.96 16.49 7.75
N ASP A 249 1.32 15.72 8.63
CA ASP A 249 1.45 14.24 8.64
C ASP A 249 0.80 13.58 7.41
N ALA A 250 -0.02 14.32 6.65
CA ALA A 250 -0.54 13.88 5.37
C ALA A 250 0.30 14.38 4.19
N SER A 251 0.75 15.65 4.22
CA SER A 251 1.56 16.23 3.13
C SER A 251 2.99 15.69 3.11
N THR A 252 3.49 15.24 4.25
CA THR A 252 4.79 14.55 4.35
C THR A 252 4.60 13.26 5.14
N PRO A 253 4.17 12.17 4.52
CA PRO A 253 4.01 10.88 5.21
C PRO A 253 5.30 10.42 5.86
N LEU A 254 5.22 9.84 7.06
CA LEU A 254 6.37 9.24 7.75
C LEU A 254 7.05 8.18 6.88
N TYR A 255 6.24 7.40 6.18
CA TYR A 255 6.68 6.39 5.23
C TYR A 255 5.69 6.28 4.07
N ALA A 256 6.22 5.83 2.95
CA ALA A 256 5.46 5.41 1.77
C ALA A 256 6.19 4.28 1.06
N ARG A 257 5.45 3.33 0.51
CA ARG A 257 5.95 2.43 -0.53
C ARG A 257 5.27 2.80 -1.85
N ILE A 258 6.08 3.16 -2.82
CA ILE A 258 5.63 3.53 -4.17
C ILE A 258 5.98 2.36 -5.08
N ASP A 259 4.96 1.60 -5.45
CA ASP A 259 5.11 0.42 -6.31
C ASP A 259 5.02 0.86 -7.77
N VAL A 260 6.07 0.57 -8.52
CA VAL A 260 6.21 0.99 -9.92
C VAL A 260 6.50 -0.19 -10.84
N VAL A 261 6.15 -0.05 -12.09
CA VAL A 261 6.47 -1.01 -13.14
C VAL A 261 7.00 -0.28 -14.34
N THR A 262 8.06 -0.84 -14.97
CA THR A 262 8.65 -0.26 -16.17
C THR A 262 8.40 -1.18 -17.37
N PRO A 263 7.43 -0.86 -18.26
CA PRO A 263 7.22 -1.65 -19.48
C PRO A 263 8.46 -1.63 -20.36
N PRO A 264 8.75 -2.71 -21.11
CA PRO A 264 9.92 -2.78 -22.00
C PRO A 264 10.00 -1.61 -22.98
N GLY A 265 11.11 -0.89 -22.97
CA GLY A 265 11.34 0.26 -23.87
C GLY A 265 10.51 1.52 -23.54
N SER A 266 9.92 1.58 -22.36
CA SER A 266 9.10 2.71 -21.89
C SER A 266 9.68 3.31 -20.60
N HIS A 267 8.99 4.33 -20.05
CA HIS A 267 9.27 4.91 -18.75
C HIS A 267 8.45 4.21 -17.66
N PRO A 268 8.87 4.34 -16.38
CA PRO A 268 8.14 3.73 -15.27
C PRO A 268 6.75 4.33 -15.09
N LEU A 269 5.82 3.47 -14.67
CA LEU A 269 4.43 3.80 -14.34
C LEU A 269 4.16 3.45 -12.88
N LEU A 270 3.40 4.30 -12.18
CA LEU A 270 2.91 4.00 -10.84
C LEU A 270 1.85 2.91 -10.92
N LEU A 271 2.06 1.82 -10.19
CA LEU A 271 1.10 0.73 -10.03
C LEU A 271 0.23 0.92 -8.79
N GLU A 272 0.85 1.30 -7.67
CA GLU A 272 0.20 1.52 -6.38
C GLU A 272 1.05 2.43 -5.47
N ALA A 273 0.40 3.12 -4.52
CA ALA A 273 1.05 3.83 -3.43
C ALA A 273 0.46 3.32 -2.11
N GLU A 274 1.29 2.75 -1.25
CA GLU A 274 0.89 2.30 0.08
C GLU A 274 1.41 3.29 1.13
N LEU A 275 0.49 3.94 1.83
CA LEU A 275 0.80 5.08 2.69
C LEU A 275 0.51 4.82 4.17
N PHE A 276 -0.05 3.66 4.55
CA PHE A 276 -0.32 3.39 5.96
C PHE A 276 0.09 2.00 6.47
N GLU A 277 0.10 0.97 5.61
CA GLU A 277 0.42 -0.39 6.07
C GLU A 277 1.46 -1.15 5.22
N PRO A 278 2.36 -0.52 4.46
CA PRO A 278 3.32 -1.28 3.68
C PRO A 278 4.25 -2.10 4.58
N ALA A 279 4.54 -3.34 4.20
CA ALA A 279 5.77 -3.97 4.65
C ALA A 279 6.94 -3.11 4.15
N THR A 280 7.83 -2.73 5.04
CA THR A 280 8.93 -1.81 4.69
C THR A 280 10.24 -2.51 4.38
N PHE A 281 10.31 -3.84 4.55
CA PHE A 281 11.46 -4.67 4.15
C PHE A 281 12.80 -4.11 4.64
N VAL A 282 12.82 -3.57 5.87
CA VAL A 282 14.01 -2.95 6.46
C VAL A 282 15.13 -3.95 6.72
N ASP A 283 14.82 -5.23 6.76
CA ASP A 283 15.74 -6.36 6.87
C ASP A 283 16.52 -6.65 5.58
N LEU A 284 16.03 -6.17 4.42
CA LEU A 284 16.62 -6.39 3.11
C LEU A 284 17.59 -5.29 2.66
N ALA A 285 17.76 -4.21 3.46
CA ALA A 285 18.62 -3.11 3.05
C ALA A 285 19.41 -2.54 4.24
N ASP A 286 20.73 -2.48 4.08
CA ASP A 286 21.65 -1.98 5.12
C ASP A 286 21.25 -0.57 5.62
N GLY A 287 21.12 -0.42 6.94
CA GLY A 287 20.78 0.83 7.60
C GLY A 287 19.34 1.32 7.36
N ALA A 288 18.47 0.54 6.73
CA ALA A 288 17.09 0.94 6.49
C ALA A 288 16.30 1.11 7.80
N LEU A 289 16.49 0.20 8.76
CA LEU A 289 15.87 0.30 10.08
C LEU A 289 16.32 1.58 10.81
N ASP A 290 17.61 1.92 10.75
CA ASP A 290 18.13 3.14 11.38
C ASP A 290 17.53 4.40 10.74
N ARG A 291 17.40 4.43 9.41
CA ARG A 291 16.74 5.54 8.68
C ARG A 291 15.26 5.67 9.08
N PHE A 292 14.56 4.54 9.27
CA PHE A 292 13.16 4.57 9.71
C PHE A 292 13.05 5.10 11.15
N VAL A 293 13.89 4.62 12.08
CA VAL A 293 13.94 5.14 13.46
C VAL A 293 14.25 6.64 13.49
N ALA A 294 15.20 7.10 12.67
CA ALA A 294 15.53 8.53 12.57
C ALA A 294 14.33 9.36 12.09
N ALA A 295 13.61 8.88 11.05
CA ALA A 295 12.40 9.52 10.55
C ALA A 295 11.28 9.61 11.60
N ILE A 296 11.11 8.55 12.41
CA ILE A 296 10.16 8.56 13.54
C ILE A 296 10.56 9.60 14.57
N HIS A 297 11.84 9.68 14.93
CA HIS A 297 12.32 10.70 15.86
C HIS A 297 12.07 12.13 15.35
N GLU A 298 12.19 12.38 14.06
CA GLU A 298 11.85 13.68 13.45
C GLU A 298 10.37 14.00 13.64
N LYS A 299 9.48 13.07 13.29
CA LYS A 299 8.04 13.24 13.47
C LYS A 299 7.61 13.42 14.92
N LEU A 300 8.29 12.78 15.87
CA LEU A 300 7.98 12.91 17.29
C LEU A 300 8.46 14.24 17.89
N ARG A 301 9.36 14.98 17.22
CA ARG A 301 9.79 16.34 17.62
C ARG A 301 8.88 17.44 17.09
N ALA A 302 8.25 17.23 15.94
CA ALA A 302 7.23 18.10 15.37
C ALA A 302 5.90 17.98 16.16
#